data_bf2202c9f95bdebd9f02c6c4f95cc4d4
#
_entry.id   bf2202c9f95bdebd9f02c6c4f95cc4d4
#
_cell.length_a   1.000
_cell.length_b   1.000
_cell.length_c   1.000
_cell.angle_alpha   90.00
_cell.angle_beta   90.00
_cell.angle_gamma   90.00
#
_symmetry.space_group_name_H-M   'P 1'
#
loop_
_entity.id
_entity.type
_entity.pdbx_description
1 polymer ?
#
loop_
_entity_poly.entity_id
_entity_poly.type
_entity_poly.pdbx_seq_one_letter_code
_entity_poly.pdbx_strand_id
1 'polypeptide(L)'
;MRIGITYNLSTEAATAEGIPSDRADEFDSLETVQNIEKGIIAAGHEPVRLGFGLDAIARLKRQPVDLVFNIAEGLYGRARESQMPAILDMMGIPYTFSDTLALSLALDKTTTKQILMQDGINTPAFWSVDNPVQVETIIQTGAPKYPLFVKLSREGSSMGINDNSRVTCDDELRNQVGELLAAYPSSSILIEEFLPGREVTVGVIGNREPEVLGVMSFKLLSGTEKDFFYTPEIKHHWEEYLVPECPADLTVDEYQKVRDLAVGVFKALHCRDCARIDMRFDANGEPSFMEINPLAGLTKGKSDIPVMAELMGLSYEDLIGRIIQAAVERIDAERPETTMVTEAQRATV
;
A
#
# COMPACT_ATOMS: atom_id res chain seq x y z
N MET A 1 6.91 -4.75 -25.78
CA MET A 1 6.66 -5.94 -24.92
C MET A 1 5.17 -6.24 -24.89
N ARG A 2 4.83 -7.51 -24.63
CA ARG A 2 3.47 -7.91 -24.25
C ARG A 2 3.38 -7.87 -22.73
N ILE A 3 2.49 -7.05 -22.18
CA ILE A 3 2.36 -6.84 -20.74
C ILE A 3 1.02 -7.40 -20.27
N GLY A 4 1.08 -8.44 -19.44
CA GLY A 4 -0.09 -9.02 -18.79
C GLY A 4 -0.59 -8.11 -17.67
N ILE A 5 -1.90 -8.04 -17.44
CA ILE A 5 -2.47 -7.31 -16.29
C ILE A 5 -3.16 -8.32 -15.39
N THR A 6 -2.71 -8.45 -14.15
CA THR A 6 -3.38 -9.23 -13.11
C THR A 6 -4.16 -8.31 -12.19
N TYR A 7 -5.41 -8.63 -11.90
CA TYR A 7 -6.34 -7.78 -11.16
C TYR A 7 -7.47 -8.59 -10.55
N ASN A 8 -8.09 -8.05 -9.50
CA ASN A 8 -9.37 -8.50 -8.97
C ASN A 8 -10.42 -7.42 -9.23
N LEU A 9 -11.62 -7.82 -9.66
CA LEU A 9 -12.73 -6.88 -9.85
C LEU A 9 -13.63 -6.84 -8.61
N SER A 10 -14.07 -5.65 -8.24
CA SER A 10 -15.02 -5.42 -7.13
C SER A 10 -16.32 -6.22 -7.30
N THR A 11 -16.77 -6.42 -8.55
CA THR A 11 -17.94 -7.25 -8.88
C THR A 11 -17.73 -8.73 -8.59
N GLU A 12 -16.51 -9.23 -8.64
CA GLU A 12 -16.18 -10.63 -8.34
C GLU A 12 -16.14 -10.86 -6.82
N ALA A 13 -15.60 -9.89 -6.07
CA ALA A 13 -15.55 -9.93 -4.63
C ALA A 13 -16.95 -9.91 -3.98
N ALA A 14 -17.87 -9.11 -4.50
CA ALA A 14 -19.24 -8.99 -4.01
C ALA A 14 -20.02 -10.33 -4.08
N THR A 15 -19.55 -11.29 -4.88
CA THR A 15 -20.16 -12.61 -5.07
C THR A 15 -19.41 -13.75 -4.38
N ALA A 16 -18.24 -13.50 -3.81
CA ALA A 16 -17.41 -14.51 -3.17
C ALA A 16 -17.89 -14.80 -1.73
N GLU A 17 -18.10 -16.08 -1.38
CA GLU A 17 -18.54 -16.47 -0.04
C GLU A 17 -17.47 -16.17 1.03
N GLY A 18 -17.91 -15.64 2.17
CA GLY A 18 -17.04 -15.42 3.34
C GLY A 18 -16.13 -14.20 3.27
N ILE A 19 -16.31 -13.33 2.28
CA ILE A 19 -15.60 -12.04 2.20
C ILE A 19 -16.46 -10.97 2.88
N PRO A 20 -15.91 -10.20 3.83
CA PRO A 20 -16.60 -9.02 4.38
C PRO A 20 -16.98 -8.04 3.28
N SER A 21 -18.16 -7.42 3.40
CA SER A 21 -18.70 -6.51 2.36
C SER A 21 -17.80 -5.29 2.10
N ASP A 22 -17.10 -4.82 3.13
CA ASP A 22 -16.16 -3.70 3.08
C ASP A 22 -14.84 -4.04 2.35
N ARG A 23 -14.51 -5.31 2.18
CA ARG A 23 -13.35 -5.73 1.39
C ARG A 23 -13.51 -5.49 -0.12
N ALA A 24 -14.74 -5.35 -0.61
CA ALA A 24 -14.98 -5.02 -2.02
C ALA A 24 -14.36 -3.66 -2.41
N ASP A 25 -14.15 -2.77 -1.44
CA ASP A 25 -13.54 -1.46 -1.62
C ASP A 25 -12.03 -1.50 -1.90
N GLU A 26 -11.37 -2.64 -1.68
CA GLU A 26 -9.96 -2.85 -2.04
C GLU A 26 -9.79 -3.20 -3.52
N PHE A 27 -10.85 -3.66 -4.20
CA PHE A 27 -10.74 -4.18 -5.56
C PHE A 27 -11.02 -3.12 -6.62
N ASP A 28 -10.37 -3.31 -7.75
CA ASP A 28 -10.45 -2.39 -8.87
C ASP A 28 -11.76 -2.50 -9.66
N SER A 29 -12.09 -1.40 -10.32
CA SER A 29 -13.13 -1.38 -11.34
C SER A 29 -12.58 -1.82 -12.70
N LEU A 30 -13.47 -2.25 -13.60
CA LEU A 30 -13.09 -2.50 -14.99
C LEU A 30 -12.53 -1.23 -15.66
N GLU A 31 -12.97 -0.05 -15.27
CA GLU A 31 -12.48 1.23 -15.76
C GLU A 31 -11.01 1.45 -15.37
N THR A 32 -10.61 1.10 -14.15
CA THR A 32 -9.20 1.14 -13.71
C THR A 32 -8.34 0.28 -14.62
N VAL A 33 -8.76 -0.97 -14.88
CA VAL A 33 -8.05 -1.88 -15.79
C VAL A 33 -7.92 -1.29 -17.19
N GLN A 34 -9.01 -0.69 -17.73
CA GLN A 34 -9.01 -0.03 -19.04
C GLN A 34 -8.07 1.19 -19.10
N ASN A 35 -7.97 1.95 -18.01
CA ASN A 35 -7.07 3.09 -17.96
C ASN A 35 -5.61 2.64 -17.89
N ILE A 36 -5.30 1.55 -17.16
CA ILE A 36 -3.97 0.93 -17.18
C ILE A 36 -3.63 0.40 -18.58
N GLU A 37 -4.56 -0.22 -19.29
CA GLU A 37 -4.36 -0.64 -20.69
C GLU A 37 -3.96 0.54 -21.59
N LYS A 38 -4.65 1.69 -21.47
CA LYS A 38 -4.32 2.90 -22.21
C LYS A 38 -2.90 3.38 -21.89
N GLY A 39 -2.49 3.36 -20.61
CA GLY A 39 -1.14 3.71 -20.19
C GLY A 39 -0.09 2.76 -20.77
N ILE A 40 -0.33 1.45 -20.75
CA ILE A 40 0.54 0.44 -21.37
C ILE A 40 0.70 0.68 -22.88
N ILE A 41 -0.40 0.99 -23.57
CA ILE A 41 -0.38 1.30 -25.02
C ILE A 41 0.38 2.60 -25.26
N ALA A 42 0.16 3.64 -24.47
CA ALA A 42 0.86 4.92 -24.59
C ALA A 42 2.38 4.77 -24.38
N ALA A 43 2.78 3.85 -23.50
CA ALA A 43 4.18 3.47 -23.29
C ALA A 43 4.78 2.59 -24.43
N GLY A 44 4.01 2.30 -25.50
CA GLY A 44 4.46 1.53 -26.65
C GLY A 44 4.43 0.01 -26.47
N HIS A 45 3.56 -0.50 -25.58
CA HIS A 45 3.46 -1.92 -25.26
C HIS A 45 2.06 -2.48 -25.57
N GLU A 46 1.93 -3.81 -25.64
CA GLU A 46 0.68 -4.54 -25.90
C GLU A 46 0.09 -5.08 -24.60
N PRO A 47 -1.09 -4.60 -24.12
CA PRO A 47 -1.71 -5.11 -22.90
C PRO A 47 -2.45 -6.44 -23.15
N VAL A 48 -2.42 -7.33 -22.15
CA VAL A 48 -3.14 -8.62 -22.14
C VAL A 48 -3.84 -8.79 -20.79
N ARG A 49 -5.17 -8.86 -20.76
CA ARG A 49 -5.92 -9.11 -19.53
C ARG A 49 -5.75 -10.54 -19.04
N LEU A 50 -5.24 -10.69 -17.83
CA LEU A 50 -5.04 -12.00 -17.21
C LEU A 50 -6.08 -12.31 -16.13
N GLY A 51 -6.53 -11.31 -15.36
CA GLY A 51 -7.39 -11.52 -14.18
C GLY A 51 -6.58 -12.05 -13.01
N PHE A 52 -7.16 -12.96 -12.21
CA PHE A 52 -6.57 -13.46 -10.98
C PHE A 52 -6.60 -15.00 -10.89
N GLY A 53 -5.74 -15.56 -10.04
CA GLY A 53 -5.78 -16.96 -9.62
C GLY A 53 -5.55 -17.97 -10.75
N LEU A 54 -6.27 -19.07 -10.72
CA LEU A 54 -6.09 -20.19 -11.68
C LEU A 54 -6.39 -19.79 -13.12
N ASP A 55 -7.31 -18.87 -13.34
CA ASP A 55 -7.63 -18.37 -14.67
C ASP A 55 -6.49 -17.54 -15.26
N ALA A 56 -5.84 -16.71 -14.45
CA ALA A 56 -4.65 -15.97 -14.85
C ALA A 56 -3.51 -16.93 -15.25
N ILE A 57 -3.27 -17.98 -14.46
CA ILE A 57 -2.27 -19.02 -14.78
C ILE A 57 -2.61 -19.71 -16.11
N ALA A 58 -3.88 -20.07 -16.32
CA ALA A 58 -4.31 -20.73 -17.55
C ALA A 58 -4.15 -19.81 -18.78
N ARG A 59 -4.37 -18.50 -18.62
CA ARG A 59 -4.15 -17.49 -19.68
C ARG A 59 -2.67 -17.29 -19.96
N LEU A 60 -1.82 -17.16 -18.95
CA LEU A 60 -0.36 -17.04 -19.07
C LEU A 60 0.25 -18.22 -19.86
N LYS A 61 -0.22 -19.46 -19.62
CA LYS A 61 0.22 -20.63 -20.38
C LYS A 61 -0.16 -20.59 -21.85
N ARG A 62 -1.29 -19.99 -22.19
CA ARG A 62 -1.78 -19.89 -23.59
C ARG A 62 -1.28 -18.64 -24.31
N GLN A 63 -1.05 -17.58 -23.58
CA GLN A 63 -0.65 -16.29 -24.10
C GLN A 63 0.57 -15.77 -23.28
N PRO A 64 1.79 -16.21 -23.63
CA PRO A 64 2.99 -15.75 -22.94
C PRO A 64 3.13 -14.22 -23.02
N VAL A 65 3.59 -13.64 -21.91
CA VAL A 65 3.87 -12.21 -21.76
C VAL A 65 5.31 -11.98 -21.34
N ASP A 66 5.83 -10.79 -21.61
CA ASP A 66 7.21 -10.43 -21.26
C ASP A 66 7.30 -9.89 -19.82
N LEU A 67 6.22 -9.26 -19.33
CA LEU A 67 6.10 -8.63 -18.03
C LEU A 67 4.63 -8.73 -17.57
N VAL A 68 4.39 -8.81 -16.26
CA VAL A 68 3.05 -8.66 -15.69
C VAL A 68 2.96 -7.34 -14.93
N PHE A 69 2.00 -6.51 -15.28
CA PHE A 69 1.57 -5.36 -14.47
C PHE A 69 0.59 -5.89 -13.40
N ASN A 70 1.07 -6.01 -12.16
CA ASN A 70 0.32 -6.65 -11.09
C ASN A 70 -0.42 -5.62 -10.23
N ILE A 71 -1.75 -5.67 -10.22
CA ILE A 71 -2.61 -4.92 -9.30
C ILE A 71 -3.58 -5.85 -8.56
N ALA A 72 -3.24 -7.13 -8.45
CA ALA A 72 -4.12 -8.12 -7.83
C ALA A 72 -3.94 -8.15 -6.30
N GLU A 73 -4.98 -7.77 -5.58
CA GLU A 73 -5.04 -7.72 -4.10
C GLU A 73 -5.18 -9.10 -3.45
N GLY A 74 -5.73 -10.07 -4.19
CA GLY A 74 -6.05 -11.39 -3.65
C GLY A 74 -7.29 -11.40 -2.76
N LEU A 75 -7.87 -12.59 -2.57
CA LEU A 75 -9.16 -12.72 -1.89
C LEU A 75 -9.02 -13.18 -0.43
N TYR A 76 -8.16 -14.12 -0.15
CA TYR A 76 -8.12 -14.85 1.12
C TYR A 76 -6.71 -14.90 1.73
N GLY A 77 -6.68 -14.91 3.06
CA GLY A 77 -5.46 -15.12 3.83
C GLY A 77 -4.72 -13.84 4.18
N ARG A 78 -3.86 -13.97 5.21
CA ARG A 78 -3.10 -12.85 5.78
C ARG A 78 -2.01 -12.28 4.86
N ALA A 79 -1.68 -12.95 3.77
CA ALA A 79 -0.69 -12.55 2.78
C ALA A 79 -1.31 -12.57 1.37
N ARG A 80 -2.56 -12.11 1.24
CA ARG A 80 -3.35 -12.21 0.01
C ARG A 80 -2.71 -11.50 -1.17
N GLU A 81 -2.17 -10.32 -0.98
CA GLU A 81 -1.50 -9.51 -2.02
C GLU A 81 -0.26 -10.20 -2.62
N SER A 82 0.35 -11.09 -1.85
CA SER A 82 1.55 -11.83 -2.26
C SER A 82 1.27 -13.06 -3.12
N GLN A 83 0.00 -13.45 -3.29
CA GLN A 83 -0.35 -14.72 -3.97
C GLN A 83 -0.01 -14.69 -5.45
N MET A 84 -0.35 -13.61 -6.17
CA MET A 84 0.02 -13.47 -7.59
C MET A 84 1.53 -13.34 -7.79
N PRO A 85 2.26 -12.47 -7.06
CA PRO A 85 3.71 -12.45 -7.08
C PRO A 85 4.34 -13.83 -6.86
N ALA A 86 3.92 -14.60 -5.86
CA ALA A 86 4.46 -15.94 -5.62
C ALA A 86 4.24 -16.92 -6.81
N ILE A 87 3.10 -16.84 -7.45
CA ILE A 87 2.81 -17.63 -8.66
C ILE A 87 3.73 -17.18 -9.81
N LEU A 88 3.90 -15.88 -10.01
CA LEU A 88 4.75 -15.33 -11.07
C LEU A 88 6.23 -15.68 -10.84
N ASP A 89 6.70 -15.62 -9.59
CA ASP A 89 8.02 -16.07 -9.19
C ASP A 89 8.24 -17.55 -9.54
N MET A 90 7.28 -18.44 -9.21
CA MET A 90 7.33 -19.86 -9.55
C MET A 90 7.34 -20.11 -11.06
N MET A 91 6.72 -19.25 -11.85
CA MET A 91 6.66 -19.32 -13.31
C MET A 91 7.87 -18.64 -13.98
N GLY A 92 8.71 -17.92 -13.23
CA GLY A 92 9.83 -17.14 -13.76
C GLY A 92 9.39 -15.97 -14.64
N ILE A 93 8.20 -15.41 -14.37
CA ILE A 93 7.63 -14.28 -15.12
C ILE A 93 7.85 -13.00 -14.31
N PRO A 94 8.57 -12.01 -14.86
CA PRO A 94 8.78 -10.74 -14.17
C PRO A 94 7.48 -9.95 -14.05
N TYR A 95 7.40 -9.12 -12.99
CA TYR A 95 6.20 -8.32 -12.71
C TYR A 95 6.56 -6.96 -12.10
N THR A 96 5.62 -6.02 -12.17
CA THR A 96 5.72 -4.70 -11.53
C THR A 96 5.37 -4.78 -10.05
N PHE A 97 5.82 -3.77 -9.31
CA PHE A 97 5.65 -3.61 -7.87
C PHE A 97 6.47 -4.60 -7.02
N SER A 98 6.22 -4.57 -5.74
CA SER A 98 7.00 -5.26 -4.73
C SER A 98 6.82 -6.78 -4.77
N ASP A 99 7.83 -7.49 -4.27
CA ASP A 99 7.83 -8.94 -4.26
C ASP A 99 6.96 -9.54 -3.12
N THR A 100 6.87 -10.85 -3.14
CA THR A 100 6.10 -11.64 -2.19
C THR A 100 6.41 -11.30 -0.73
N LEU A 101 7.69 -11.06 -0.39
CA LEU A 101 8.08 -10.77 0.98
C LEU A 101 7.66 -9.35 1.38
N ALA A 102 7.98 -8.36 0.56
CA ALA A 102 7.66 -6.96 0.84
C ALA A 102 6.15 -6.74 0.98
N LEU A 103 5.33 -7.32 0.08
CA LEU A 103 3.87 -7.26 0.16
C LEU A 103 3.32 -7.93 1.42
N SER A 104 3.84 -9.13 1.77
CA SER A 104 3.40 -9.82 2.99
C SER A 104 3.73 -9.05 4.27
N LEU A 105 4.89 -8.38 4.32
CA LEU A 105 5.30 -7.54 5.44
C LEU A 105 4.44 -6.27 5.51
N ALA A 106 4.28 -5.56 4.41
CA ALA A 106 3.54 -4.30 4.36
C ALA A 106 2.08 -4.45 4.79
N LEU A 107 1.45 -5.56 4.45
CA LEU A 107 0.08 -5.85 4.85
C LEU A 107 -0.08 -6.05 6.37
N ASP A 108 0.97 -6.50 7.09
CA ASP A 108 0.96 -6.65 8.55
C ASP A 108 1.60 -5.41 9.22
N LYS A 109 0.78 -4.40 9.55
CA LYS A 109 1.23 -3.12 10.13
C LYS A 109 2.08 -3.30 11.39
N THR A 110 1.74 -4.28 12.24
CA THR A 110 2.49 -4.59 13.46
C THR A 110 3.91 -5.05 13.12
N THR A 111 4.04 -6.02 12.22
CA THR A 111 5.34 -6.57 11.81
C THR A 111 6.17 -5.51 11.09
N THR A 112 5.55 -4.74 10.19
CA THR A 112 6.19 -3.62 9.50
C THR A 112 6.80 -2.62 10.47
N LYS A 113 6.01 -2.13 11.45
CA LYS A 113 6.49 -1.18 12.45
C LYS A 113 7.64 -1.75 13.28
N GLN A 114 7.61 -3.02 13.67
CA GLN A 114 8.69 -3.69 14.40
C GLN A 114 10.00 -3.71 13.62
N ILE A 115 9.94 -3.99 12.31
CA ILE A 115 11.11 -3.98 11.43
C ILE A 115 11.67 -2.55 11.31
N LEU A 116 10.81 -1.58 11.00
CA LEU A 116 11.21 -0.19 10.79
C LEU A 116 11.84 0.44 12.05
N MET A 117 11.36 0.08 13.24
CA MET A 117 11.96 0.53 14.50
C MET A 117 13.41 0.06 14.66
N GLN A 118 13.76 -1.14 14.16
CA GLN A 118 15.15 -1.62 14.21
C GLN A 118 16.07 -0.81 13.32
N ASP A 119 15.54 -0.26 12.23
CA ASP A 119 16.27 0.63 11.32
C ASP A 119 16.24 2.10 11.77
N GLY A 120 15.69 2.38 12.96
CA GLY A 120 15.62 3.73 13.53
C GLY A 120 14.56 4.62 12.88
N ILE A 121 13.62 4.05 12.13
CA ILE A 121 12.53 4.79 11.49
C ILE A 121 11.46 5.08 12.53
N ASN A 122 11.08 6.36 12.63
CA ASN A 122 10.11 6.84 13.59
C ASN A 122 8.69 6.34 13.26
N THR A 123 8.02 5.76 14.27
CA THR A 123 6.62 5.31 14.22
C THR A 123 5.99 5.55 15.59
N PRO A 124 4.67 5.81 15.70
CA PRO A 124 4.02 5.98 16.99
C PRO A 124 4.23 4.75 17.88
N ALA A 125 4.28 4.95 19.20
CA ALA A 125 4.27 3.85 20.15
C ALA A 125 3.04 2.97 19.90
N PHE A 126 3.19 1.65 19.89
CA PHE A 126 2.11 0.74 19.57
C PHE A 126 2.16 -0.58 20.32
N TRP A 127 1.01 -1.23 20.38
CA TRP A 127 0.80 -2.58 20.93
C TRP A 127 -0.08 -3.37 19.97
N SER A 128 0.12 -4.68 19.94
CA SER A 128 -0.72 -5.60 19.18
C SER A 128 -1.40 -6.59 20.12
N VAL A 129 -2.69 -6.79 19.94
CA VAL A 129 -3.48 -7.70 20.78
C VAL A 129 -4.36 -8.62 19.94
N ASP A 130 -4.49 -9.86 20.40
CA ASP A 130 -5.32 -10.90 19.78
C ASP A 130 -6.49 -11.32 20.71
N ASN A 131 -6.53 -10.81 21.93
CA ASN A 131 -7.57 -11.12 22.91
C ASN A 131 -7.69 -10.02 23.98
N PRO A 132 -8.84 -9.92 24.68
CA PRO A 132 -9.07 -8.89 25.71
C PRO A 132 -8.10 -8.93 26.90
N VAL A 133 -7.54 -10.11 27.25
CA VAL A 133 -6.62 -10.22 28.39
C VAL A 133 -5.33 -9.44 28.15
N GLN A 134 -4.87 -9.39 26.90
CA GLN A 134 -3.68 -8.60 26.55
C GLN A 134 -3.94 -7.10 26.70
N VAL A 135 -5.16 -6.61 26.49
CA VAL A 135 -5.54 -5.21 26.73
C VAL A 135 -5.38 -4.87 28.21
N GLU A 136 -5.87 -5.72 29.12
CA GLU A 136 -5.72 -5.52 30.56
C GLU A 136 -4.24 -5.49 30.96
N THR A 137 -3.41 -6.36 30.37
CA THR A 137 -1.98 -6.36 30.58
C THR A 137 -1.34 -5.03 30.21
N ILE A 138 -1.69 -4.48 29.04
CA ILE A 138 -1.18 -3.19 28.55
C ILE A 138 -1.60 -2.07 29.51
N ILE A 139 -2.87 -1.99 29.90
CA ILE A 139 -3.39 -0.99 30.82
C ILE A 139 -2.64 -1.04 32.18
N GLN A 140 -2.44 -2.23 32.70
CA GLN A 140 -1.73 -2.44 34.02
C GLN A 140 -0.27 -1.98 33.98
N THR A 141 0.37 -1.95 32.81
CA THR A 141 1.75 -1.42 32.70
C THR A 141 1.81 0.10 32.89
N GLY A 142 0.67 0.81 32.76
CA GLY A 142 0.62 2.27 32.73
C GLY A 142 1.33 2.88 31.51
N ALA A 143 1.64 2.07 30.50
CA ALA A 143 2.35 2.51 29.30
C ALA A 143 1.48 3.34 28.32
N PRO A 144 0.17 3.08 28.16
CA PRO A 144 -0.65 3.83 27.23
C PRO A 144 -0.81 5.29 27.65
N LYS A 145 -0.48 6.20 26.71
CA LYS A 145 -0.75 7.64 26.86
C LYS A 145 -1.88 8.02 25.91
N TYR A 146 -3.03 8.35 26.48
CA TYR A 146 -4.18 8.76 25.68
C TYR A 146 -4.01 10.15 25.07
N PRO A 147 -4.62 10.40 23.88
CA PRO A 147 -5.49 9.50 23.13
C PRO A 147 -4.71 8.44 22.36
N LEU A 148 -5.35 7.28 22.15
CA LEU A 148 -4.85 6.19 21.33
C LEU A 148 -5.73 5.99 20.10
N PHE A 149 -5.21 5.32 19.07
CA PHE A 149 -5.94 4.90 17.89
C PHE A 149 -5.97 3.39 17.79
N VAL A 150 -7.16 2.82 17.58
CA VAL A 150 -7.40 1.38 17.57
C VAL A 150 -7.88 0.97 16.18
N LYS A 151 -7.15 0.07 15.51
CA LYS A 151 -7.45 -0.39 14.16
C LYS A 151 -7.05 -1.84 13.94
N LEU A 152 -7.48 -2.44 12.82
CA LEU A 152 -7.04 -3.76 12.39
C LEU A 152 -5.57 -3.71 11.93
N SER A 153 -4.78 -4.73 12.31
CA SER A 153 -3.36 -4.78 11.94
C SER A 153 -3.14 -5.16 10.46
N ARG A 154 -4.04 -5.93 9.85
CA ARG A 154 -3.82 -6.61 8.56
C ARG A 154 -4.84 -6.24 7.48
N GLU A 155 -5.60 -5.21 7.69
CA GLU A 155 -6.62 -4.78 6.74
C GLU A 155 -6.30 -3.40 6.18
N GLY A 156 -6.69 -3.19 4.91
CA GLY A 156 -6.57 -1.93 4.20
C GLY A 156 -7.87 -1.12 4.21
N SER A 157 -7.93 -0.10 3.37
CA SER A 157 -9.15 0.67 3.04
C SER A 157 -9.96 1.19 4.22
N SER A 158 -9.30 1.52 5.34
CA SER A 158 -9.96 1.99 6.59
C SER A 158 -10.96 0.97 7.18
N MET A 159 -10.82 -0.31 6.84
CA MET A 159 -11.68 -1.37 7.33
C MET A 159 -11.66 -1.43 8.87
N GLY A 160 -12.83 -1.48 9.49
CA GLY A 160 -13.00 -1.49 10.94
C GLY A 160 -12.75 -0.15 11.63
N ILE A 161 -12.40 0.92 10.89
CA ILE A 161 -12.25 2.27 11.45
C ILE A 161 -13.64 2.92 11.54
N ASN A 162 -13.93 3.51 12.71
CA ASN A 162 -15.16 4.24 12.99
C ASN A 162 -14.88 5.37 14.01
N ASP A 163 -15.89 6.13 14.40
CA ASP A 163 -15.77 7.26 15.33
C ASP A 163 -15.18 6.85 16.70
N ASN A 164 -15.32 5.59 17.10
CA ASN A 164 -14.78 5.05 18.36
C ASN A 164 -13.32 4.60 18.22
N SER A 165 -12.73 4.65 17.03
CA SER A 165 -11.33 4.20 16.81
C SER A 165 -10.32 5.07 17.56
N ARG A 166 -10.64 6.36 17.83
CA ARG A 166 -9.86 7.23 18.72
C ARG A 166 -10.39 7.12 20.13
N VAL A 167 -9.60 6.54 21.03
CA VAL A 167 -9.98 6.29 22.42
C VAL A 167 -9.21 7.19 23.39
N THR A 168 -9.88 7.62 24.46
CA THR A 168 -9.37 8.62 25.41
C THR A 168 -9.23 8.09 26.83
N CYS A 169 -9.72 6.88 27.09
CA CYS A 169 -9.64 6.21 28.39
C CYS A 169 -9.66 4.68 28.27
N ASP A 170 -9.37 4.01 29.38
CA ASP A 170 -9.29 2.54 29.46
C ASP A 170 -10.60 1.85 29.06
N ASP A 171 -11.75 2.42 29.44
CA ASP A 171 -13.05 1.81 29.14
C ASP A 171 -13.37 1.87 27.65
N GLU A 172 -13.07 3.00 26.99
CA GLU A 172 -13.19 3.12 25.54
C GLU A 172 -12.25 2.15 24.81
N LEU A 173 -11.01 2.00 25.31
CA LEU A 173 -10.04 1.05 24.74
C LEU A 173 -10.56 -0.40 24.83
N ARG A 174 -11.08 -0.82 25.98
CA ARG A 174 -11.67 -2.16 26.17
C ARG A 174 -12.83 -2.41 25.21
N ASN A 175 -13.74 -1.43 25.11
CA ASN A 175 -14.91 -1.54 24.27
C ASN A 175 -14.52 -1.64 22.80
N GLN A 176 -13.70 -0.72 22.30
CA GLN A 176 -13.31 -0.69 20.88
C GLN A 176 -12.54 -1.96 20.46
N VAL A 177 -11.59 -2.42 21.28
CA VAL A 177 -10.88 -3.67 21.02
C VAL A 177 -11.84 -4.87 21.05
N GLY A 178 -12.77 -4.91 22.03
CA GLY A 178 -13.77 -5.97 22.12
C GLY A 178 -14.68 -6.05 20.89
N GLU A 179 -15.16 -4.90 20.40
CA GLU A 179 -15.98 -4.81 19.18
C GLU A 179 -15.22 -5.30 17.94
N LEU A 180 -13.98 -4.85 17.75
CA LEU A 180 -13.16 -5.27 16.59
C LEU A 180 -12.82 -6.76 16.64
N LEU A 181 -12.46 -7.32 17.80
CA LEU A 181 -12.19 -8.76 17.95
C LEU A 181 -13.44 -9.61 17.68
N ALA A 182 -14.63 -9.11 18.03
CA ALA A 182 -15.89 -9.80 17.75
C ALA A 182 -16.26 -9.75 16.26
N ALA A 183 -16.04 -8.61 15.60
CA ALA A 183 -16.33 -8.41 14.17
C ALA A 183 -15.31 -9.10 13.26
N TYR A 184 -14.03 -9.13 13.66
CA TYR A 184 -12.90 -9.67 12.87
C TYR A 184 -12.08 -10.69 13.68
N PRO A 185 -12.62 -11.88 14.00
CA PRO A 185 -12.02 -12.82 14.92
C PRO A 185 -10.69 -13.45 14.44
N SER A 186 -10.35 -13.29 13.18
CA SER A 186 -9.08 -13.75 12.60
C SER A 186 -8.00 -12.67 12.48
N SER A 187 -8.30 -11.43 12.88
CA SER A 187 -7.39 -10.29 12.77
C SER A 187 -6.86 -9.86 14.13
N SER A 188 -5.57 -9.52 14.19
CA SER A 188 -4.98 -8.85 15.34
C SER A 188 -5.39 -7.37 15.35
N ILE A 189 -5.52 -6.79 16.53
CA ILE A 189 -5.82 -5.38 16.71
C ILE A 189 -4.52 -4.63 17.00
N LEU A 190 -4.27 -3.55 16.26
CA LEU A 190 -3.20 -2.59 16.49
C LEU A 190 -3.75 -1.43 17.33
N ILE A 191 -3.12 -1.17 18.46
CA ILE A 191 -3.35 -0.01 19.32
C ILE A 191 -2.12 0.86 19.18
N GLU A 192 -2.28 2.11 18.80
CA GLU A 192 -1.14 3.02 18.63
C GLU A 192 -1.42 4.40 19.21
N GLU A 193 -0.38 5.14 19.55
CA GLU A 193 -0.47 6.54 19.96
C GLU A 193 -1.14 7.35 18.85
N PHE A 194 -2.14 8.17 19.21
CA PHE A 194 -2.78 9.08 18.27
C PHE A 194 -1.91 10.32 18.09
N LEU A 195 -1.38 10.51 16.90
CA LEU A 195 -0.55 11.66 16.57
C LEU A 195 -1.40 12.89 16.25
N PRO A 196 -1.13 14.05 16.86
CA PRO A 196 -1.99 15.24 16.73
C PRO A 196 -1.72 16.10 15.50
N GLY A 197 -0.60 15.86 14.81
CA GLY A 197 -0.17 16.68 13.69
C GLY A 197 -0.83 16.32 12.37
N ARG A 198 -0.42 17.04 11.33
CA ARG A 198 -0.90 16.88 9.96
C ARG A 198 -0.54 15.51 9.39
N GLU A 199 -1.42 14.94 8.59
CA GLU A 199 -1.20 13.74 7.82
C GLU A 199 -0.67 14.09 6.42
N VAL A 200 0.30 13.33 5.94
CA VAL A 200 0.86 13.44 4.59
C VAL A 200 1.01 12.08 3.96
N THR A 201 0.75 12.02 2.68
CA THR A 201 0.90 10.82 1.85
C THR A 201 2.00 11.07 0.83
N VAL A 202 2.94 10.13 0.71
CA VAL A 202 4.11 10.25 -0.16
C VAL A 202 4.10 9.15 -1.21
N GLY A 203 4.13 9.53 -2.48
CA GLY A 203 4.40 8.62 -3.58
C GLY A 203 5.90 8.47 -3.77
N VAL A 204 6.37 7.23 -3.82
CA VAL A 204 7.77 6.90 -4.12
C VAL A 204 7.80 6.03 -5.37
N ILE A 205 8.70 6.34 -6.32
CA ILE A 205 8.86 5.60 -7.58
C ILE A 205 10.33 5.31 -7.86
N GLY A 206 10.63 4.16 -8.45
CA GLY A 206 11.99 3.72 -8.77
C GLY A 206 12.48 2.59 -7.86
N ASN A 207 13.78 2.27 -7.94
CA ASN A 207 14.36 1.12 -7.23
C ASN A 207 15.68 1.48 -6.55
N ARG A 208 16.80 1.49 -7.27
CA ARG A 208 18.14 1.72 -6.71
C ARG A 208 18.26 3.11 -6.05
N GLU A 209 17.75 4.10 -6.72
CA GLU A 209 17.68 5.49 -6.25
C GLU A 209 16.22 5.95 -6.36
N PRO A 210 15.35 5.52 -5.43
CA PRO A 210 13.93 5.86 -5.52
C PRO A 210 13.71 7.35 -5.31
N GLU A 211 12.81 7.90 -6.14
CA GLU A 211 12.45 9.31 -6.14
C GLU A 211 11.08 9.52 -5.49
N VAL A 212 10.89 10.66 -4.84
CA VAL A 212 9.56 11.09 -4.39
C VAL A 212 8.80 11.65 -5.59
N LEU A 213 7.70 10.98 -5.96
CA LEU A 213 6.76 11.43 -6.99
C LEU A 213 6.06 12.73 -6.57
N GLY A 214 5.69 12.82 -5.31
CA GLY A 214 5.08 13.97 -4.67
C GLY A 214 4.85 13.72 -3.18
N VAL A 215 4.62 14.79 -2.45
CA VAL A 215 4.11 14.77 -1.07
C VAL A 215 2.76 15.47 -1.10
N MET A 216 1.71 14.74 -0.73
CA MET A 216 0.35 15.23 -0.72
C MET A 216 -0.17 15.34 0.71
N SER A 217 -0.94 16.37 0.99
CA SER A 217 -1.74 16.53 2.20
C SER A 217 -3.17 16.85 1.82
N PHE A 218 -4.06 16.79 2.80
CA PHE A 218 -5.45 17.15 2.62
C PHE A 218 -5.81 18.34 3.50
N LYS A 219 -6.37 19.37 2.88
CA LYS A 219 -6.94 20.51 3.60
C LYS A 219 -8.39 20.21 3.93
N LEU A 220 -8.72 20.32 5.22
CA LEU A 220 -10.09 20.17 5.68
C LEU A 220 -10.96 21.34 5.21
N LEU A 221 -12.12 21.07 4.64
CA LEU A 221 -13.14 22.08 4.34
C LEU A 221 -13.85 22.56 5.61
N SER A 222 -13.87 21.72 6.66
CA SER A 222 -14.43 22.07 7.98
C SER A 222 -13.77 21.23 9.08
N GLY A 223 -13.74 21.74 10.33
CA GLY A 223 -13.15 21.04 11.47
C GLY A 223 -11.70 21.42 11.73
N THR A 224 -11.01 20.63 12.53
CA THR A 224 -9.60 20.84 12.93
C THR A 224 -8.75 19.63 12.61
N GLU A 225 -7.55 19.84 12.06
CA GLU A 225 -6.60 18.77 11.73
C GLU A 225 -6.22 17.90 12.93
N LYS A 226 -6.20 18.52 14.12
CA LYS A 226 -5.77 17.87 15.36
C LYS A 226 -6.60 16.64 15.77
N ASP A 227 -7.87 16.62 15.40
CA ASP A 227 -8.81 15.55 15.76
C ASP A 227 -9.22 14.71 14.53
N PHE A 228 -8.71 15.09 13.35
CA PHE A 228 -9.09 14.47 12.09
C PHE A 228 -8.44 13.10 11.92
N PHE A 229 -9.19 12.14 11.40
CA PHE A 229 -8.73 10.88 10.85
C PHE A 229 -9.72 10.37 9.79
N TYR A 230 -9.22 9.58 8.86
CA TYR A 230 -10.01 9.03 7.77
C TYR A 230 -10.97 7.94 8.28
N THR A 231 -12.26 8.18 8.14
CA THR A 231 -13.30 7.15 8.27
C THR A 231 -13.68 6.63 6.88
N PRO A 232 -14.34 5.44 6.76
CA PRO A 232 -14.88 4.95 5.50
C PRO A 232 -15.83 5.97 4.82
N GLU A 233 -16.66 6.69 5.58
CA GLU A 233 -17.54 7.72 5.07
C GLU A 233 -16.76 8.86 4.41
N ILE A 234 -15.75 9.40 5.09
CA ILE A 234 -14.87 10.45 4.54
C ILE A 234 -14.14 9.93 3.30
N LYS A 235 -13.69 8.68 3.30
CA LYS A 235 -13.00 8.09 2.16
C LYS A 235 -13.89 7.98 0.92
N HIS A 236 -15.17 7.63 1.09
CA HIS A 236 -16.13 7.50 -0.03
C HIS A 236 -16.60 8.83 -0.60
N HIS A 237 -16.61 9.87 0.22
CA HIS A 237 -17.11 11.22 -0.11
C HIS A 237 -16.06 12.29 0.15
N TRP A 238 -14.77 11.96 -0.07
CA TRP A 238 -13.67 12.82 0.34
C TRP A 238 -13.76 14.23 -0.24
N GLU A 239 -14.30 14.41 -1.46
CA GLU A 239 -14.48 15.71 -2.11
C GLU A 239 -15.41 16.67 -1.32
N GLU A 240 -16.28 16.13 -0.46
CA GLU A 240 -17.18 16.92 0.39
C GLU A 240 -16.47 17.42 1.66
N TYR A 241 -15.39 16.77 2.06
CA TYR A 241 -14.68 17.02 3.32
C TYR A 241 -13.27 17.60 3.15
N LEU A 242 -12.63 17.32 2.02
CA LEU A 242 -11.20 17.50 1.83
C LEU A 242 -10.86 18.11 0.47
N VAL A 243 -9.75 18.84 0.44
CA VAL A 243 -9.12 19.26 -0.82
C VAL A 243 -7.68 18.74 -0.82
N PRO A 244 -7.26 17.94 -1.81
CA PRO A 244 -5.88 17.48 -1.91
C PRO A 244 -4.96 18.66 -2.29
N GLU A 245 -3.84 18.75 -1.62
CA GLU A 245 -2.77 19.72 -1.90
C GLU A 245 -1.49 18.93 -2.21
N CYS A 246 -0.99 19.05 -3.44
CA CYS A 246 0.28 18.48 -3.87
C CYS A 246 1.02 19.48 -4.78
N PRO A 247 2.21 19.96 -4.41
CA PRO A 247 2.94 19.62 -3.18
C PRO A 247 2.23 20.11 -1.91
N ALA A 248 2.34 19.32 -0.83
CA ALA A 248 1.84 19.70 0.49
C ALA A 248 2.53 21.00 0.96
N ASP A 249 1.79 21.83 1.69
CA ASP A 249 2.34 23.07 2.30
C ASP A 249 3.24 22.72 3.48
N LEU A 250 4.50 22.37 3.18
CA LEU A 250 5.56 22.01 4.12
C LEU A 250 6.71 23.01 4.03
N THR A 251 7.35 23.28 5.17
CA THR A 251 8.65 23.95 5.17
C THR A 251 9.70 23.06 4.49
N VAL A 252 10.81 23.65 4.08
CA VAL A 252 11.92 22.90 3.46
C VAL A 252 12.45 21.80 4.39
N ASP A 253 12.53 22.06 5.70
CA ASP A 253 12.97 21.09 6.71
C ASP A 253 11.98 19.94 6.87
N GLU A 254 10.69 20.23 6.99
CA GLU A 254 9.63 19.22 7.06
C GLU A 254 9.61 18.34 5.80
N TYR A 255 9.69 18.97 4.61
CA TYR A 255 9.75 18.23 3.34
C TYR A 255 10.94 17.28 3.30
N GLN A 256 12.12 17.73 3.72
CA GLN A 256 13.32 16.89 3.73
C GLN A 256 13.17 15.69 4.68
N LYS A 257 12.63 15.93 5.89
CA LYS A 257 12.36 14.85 6.86
C LYS A 257 11.34 13.83 6.32
N VAL A 258 10.24 14.30 5.73
CA VAL A 258 9.21 13.45 5.12
C VAL A 258 9.80 12.63 3.98
N ARG A 259 10.57 13.25 3.08
CA ARG A 259 11.26 12.58 1.97
C ARG A 259 12.22 11.51 2.48
N ASP A 260 13.08 11.84 3.43
CA ASP A 260 14.11 10.92 3.93
C ASP A 260 13.47 9.74 4.65
N LEU A 261 12.39 9.97 5.41
CA LEU A 261 11.62 8.91 6.05
C LEU A 261 10.94 8.02 5.00
N ALA A 262 10.27 8.59 3.97
CA ALA A 262 9.61 7.82 2.91
C ALA A 262 10.59 6.92 2.16
N VAL A 263 11.71 7.48 1.72
CA VAL A 263 12.77 6.74 1.02
C VAL A 263 13.40 5.70 1.95
N GLY A 264 13.57 6.02 3.23
CA GLY A 264 14.06 5.08 4.26
C GLY A 264 13.14 3.88 4.42
N VAL A 265 11.83 4.10 4.58
CA VAL A 265 10.80 3.04 4.66
C VAL A 265 10.80 2.16 3.42
N PHE A 266 10.78 2.78 2.23
CA PHE A 266 10.77 2.08 0.95
C PHE A 266 11.98 1.14 0.81
N LYS A 267 13.16 1.60 1.20
CA LYS A 267 14.40 0.80 1.16
C LYS A 267 14.45 -0.28 2.22
N ALA A 268 14.07 0.03 3.46
CA ALA A 268 14.09 -0.89 4.59
C ALA A 268 13.19 -2.11 4.38
N LEU A 269 12.05 -1.91 3.69
CA LEU A 269 11.11 -2.99 3.35
C LEU A 269 11.37 -3.62 1.99
N HIS A 270 12.46 -3.23 1.32
CA HIS A 270 12.81 -3.71 -0.03
C HIS A 270 11.68 -3.54 -1.06
N CYS A 271 10.90 -2.46 -0.94
CA CYS A 271 9.86 -2.15 -1.90
C CYS A 271 10.44 -1.88 -3.29
N ARG A 272 9.62 -2.10 -4.32
CA ARG A 272 10.02 -2.02 -5.72
C ARG A 272 9.07 -1.17 -6.52
N ASP A 273 9.60 -0.50 -7.52
CA ASP A 273 8.95 0.20 -8.62
C ASP A 273 8.08 1.39 -8.17
N CYS A 274 7.07 1.19 -7.33
CA CYS A 274 6.22 2.25 -6.80
C CYS A 274 5.59 1.84 -5.46
N ALA A 275 5.45 2.80 -4.54
CA ALA A 275 4.70 2.61 -3.29
C ALA A 275 4.11 3.94 -2.81
N ARG A 276 3.03 3.86 -2.01
CA ARG A 276 2.48 4.96 -1.22
C ARG A 276 2.85 4.77 0.24
N ILE A 277 3.39 5.80 0.86
CA ILE A 277 3.74 5.82 2.28
C ILE A 277 2.91 6.89 2.98
N ASP A 278 2.18 6.50 4.02
CA ASP A 278 1.34 7.37 4.80
C ASP A 278 2.04 7.70 6.13
N MET A 279 2.08 8.98 6.47
CA MET A 279 2.78 9.53 7.62
C MET A 279 1.93 10.54 8.34
N ARG A 280 2.20 10.72 9.63
CA ARG A 280 1.58 11.77 10.42
C ARG A 280 2.61 12.43 11.33
N PHE A 281 2.52 13.75 11.46
CA PHE A 281 3.41 14.48 12.34
C PHE A 281 3.04 14.27 13.82
N ASP A 282 4.06 14.10 14.65
CA ASP A 282 3.89 14.01 16.10
C ASP A 282 3.70 15.41 16.75
N ALA A 283 3.59 15.43 18.08
CA ALA A 283 3.42 16.68 18.84
C ALA A 283 4.67 17.60 18.78
N ASN A 284 5.82 17.10 18.35
CA ASN A 284 7.07 17.84 18.21
C ASN A 284 7.28 18.32 16.78
N GLY A 285 6.39 17.99 15.84
CA GLY A 285 6.53 18.32 14.44
C GLY A 285 7.47 17.36 13.67
N GLU A 286 7.71 16.15 14.22
CA GLU A 286 8.49 15.13 13.53
C GLU A 286 7.56 14.15 12.78
N PRO A 287 7.85 13.82 11.52
CA PRO A 287 7.04 12.86 10.77
C PRO A 287 7.23 11.44 11.33
N SER A 288 6.14 10.70 11.45
CA SER A 288 6.10 9.32 11.92
C SER A 288 5.43 8.44 10.90
N PHE A 289 5.98 7.28 10.63
CA PHE A 289 5.44 6.27 9.74
C PHE A 289 4.14 5.70 10.28
N MET A 290 3.10 5.68 9.45
CA MET A 290 1.80 5.08 9.76
C MET A 290 1.61 3.75 9.05
N GLU A 291 1.70 3.75 7.71
CA GLU A 291 1.60 2.55 6.87
C GLU A 291 2.28 2.74 5.52
N ILE A 292 2.50 1.64 4.81
CA ILE A 292 2.98 1.61 3.43
C ILE A 292 2.08 0.72 2.59
N ASN A 293 1.83 1.15 1.35
CA ASN A 293 1.06 0.41 0.36
C ASN A 293 1.93 0.18 -0.89
N PRO A 294 2.68 -0.94 -0.94
CA PRO A 294 3.54 -1.26 -2.09
C PRO A 294 2.74 -1.75 -3.30
N LEU A 295 1.45 -2.00 -3.12
CA LEU A 295 0.46 -2.24 -4.16
C LEU A 295 -0.59 -1.13 -4.07
N ALA A 296 -0.15 0.12 -4.35
CA ALA A 296 -1.00 1.29 -4.21
C ALA A 296 -2.10 1.31 -5.28
N GLY A 297 -3.30 1.75 -4.88
CA GLY A 297 -4.42 1.90 -5.81
C GLY A 297 -4.10 2.84 -6.97
N LEU A 298 -4.59 2.49 -8.16
CA LEU A 298 -4.33 3.21 -9.41
C LEU A 298 -5.61 3.71 -10.10
N THR A 299 -6.71 3.84 -9.40
CA THR A 299 -7.94 4.40 -9.99
C THR A 299 -7.73 5.87 -10.33
N LYS A 300 -7.81 6.19 -11.65
CA LYS A 300 -7.60 7.54 -12.19
C LYS A 300 -8.56 8.55 -11.55
N GLY A 301 -8.02 9.69 -11.07
CA GLY A 301 -8.78 10.76 -10.44
C GLY A 301 -9.35 10.43 -9.06
N LYS A 302 -9.04 9.26 -8.48
CA LYS A 302 -9.55 8.82 -7.17
C LYS A 302 -8.48 8.34 -6.21
N SER A 303 -7.58 7.47 -6.66
CA SER A 303 -6.49 6.95 -5.80
C SER A 303 -5.37 7.98 -5.65
N ASP A 304 -4.70 7.96 -4.50
CA ASP A 304 -3.71 8.97 -4.11
C ASP A 304 -2.54 9.10 -5.09
N ILE A 305 -1.98 7.99 -5.57
CA ILE A 305 -0.85 8.03 -6.52
C ILE A 305 -1.22 8.70 -7.85
N PRO A 306 -2.32 8.35 -8.54
CA PRO A 306 -2.78 9.06 -9.73
C PRO A 306 -3.13 10.53 -9.48
N VAL A 307 -3.82 10.85 -8.38
CA VAL A 307 -4.17 12.25 -8.04
C VAL A 307 -2.90 13.06 -7.78
N MET A 308 -1.96 12.52 -7.03
CA MET A 308 -0.66 13.14 -6.78
C MET A 308 0.11 13.39 -8.08
N ALA A 309 0.19 12.39 -8.96
CA ALA A 309 0.85 12.51 -10.26
C ALA A 309 0.24 13.65 -11.10
N GLU A 310 -1.09 13.72 -11.19
CA GLU A 310 -1.82 14.75 -11.92
C GLU A 310 -1.54 16.15 -11.34
N LEU A 311 -1.59 16.32 -10.01
CA LEU A 311 -1.28 17.59 -9.34
C LEU A 311 0.19 18.01 -9.54
N MET A 312 1.09 17.04 -9.68
CA MET A 312 2.51 17.29 -10.03
C MET A 312 2.75 17.47 -11.54
N GLY A 313 1.68 17.51 -12.36
CA GLY A 313 1.75 17.75 -13.81
C GLY A 313 2.12 16.52 -14.65
N LEU A 314 2.04 15.31 -14.09
CA LEU A 314 2.28 14.05 -14.79
C LEU A 314 0.95 13.44 -15.22
N SER A 315 0.81 13.10 -16.50
CA SER A 315 -0.40 12.42 -16.99
C SER A 315 -0.52 11.01 -16.39
N TYR A 316 -1.73 10.48 -16.35
CA TYR A 316 -1.96 9.10 -15.89
C TYR A 316 -1.18 8.09 -16.74
N GLU A 317 -1.16 8.30 -18.03
CA GLU A 317 -0.47 7.46 -19.01
C GLU A 317 1.05 7.50 -18.79
N ASP A 318 1.63 8.66 -18.48
CA ASP A 318 3.05 8.79 -18.13
C ASP A 318 3.36 8.13 -16.78
N LEU A 319 2.47 8.23 -15.80
CA LEU A 319 2.61 7.52 -14.52
C LEU A 319 2.72 6.01 -14.74
N ILE A 320 1.80 5.41 -15.51
CA ILE A 320 1.85 3.97 -15.84
C ILE A 320 3.16 3.64 -16.58
N GLY A 321 3.56 4.49 -17.54
CA GLY A 321 4.83 4.34 -18.25
C GLY A 321 6.05 4.37 -17.31
N ARG A 322 6.09 5.27 -16.33
CA ARG A 322 7.18 5.36 -15.34
C ARG A 322 7.24 4.13 -14.44
N ILE A 323 6.10 3.60 -14.01
CA ILE A 323 6.06 2.36 -13.22
C ILE A 323 6.62 1.19 -14.03
N ILE A 324 6.22 1.05 -15.29
CA ILE A 324 6.74 0.01 -16.20
C ILE A 324 8.25 0.20 -16.40
N GLN A 325 8.70 1.43 -16.64
CA GLN A 325 10.11 1.75 -16.81
C GLN A 325 10.94 1.35 -15.59
N ALA A 326 10.48 1.67 -14.37
CA ALA A 326 11.13 1.30 -13.13
C ALA A 326 11.27 -0.23 -13.01
N ALA A 327 10.22 -0.99 -13.34
CA ALA A 327 10.26 -2.45 -13.33
C ALA A 327 11.26 -3.00 -14.35
N VAL A 328 11.28 -2.47 -15.57
CA VAL A 328 12.20 -2.91 -16.64
C VAL A 328 13.65 -2.64 -16.25
N GLU A 329 13.97 -1.45 -15.74
CA GLU A 329 15.32 -1.11 -15.27
C GLU A 329 15.80 -2.04 -14.15
N ARG A 330 14.93 -2.38 -13.22
CA ARG A 330 15.23 -3.33 -12.15
C ARG A 330 15.52 -4.72 -12.70
N ILE A 331 14.64 -5.23 -13.56
CA ILE A 331 14.75 -6.56 -14.16
C ILE A 331 16.05 -6.68 -14.97
N ASP A 332 16.40 -5.65 -15.74
CA ASP A 332 17.62 -5.64 -16.54
C ASP A 332 18.88 -5.59 -15.65
N ALA A 333 18.81 -4.88 -14.51
CA ALA A 333 19.90 -4.84 -13.53
C ALA A 333 20.07 -6.16 -12.75
N GLU A 334 18.99 -6.90 -12.52
CA GLU A 334 18.98 -8.19 -11.82
C GLU A 334 19.35 -9.36 -12.73
N ARG A 335 19.32 -9.18 -14.06
CA ARG A 335 19.79 -10.21 -14.99
C ARG A 335 21.29 -10.43 -14.79
N PRO A 336 21.73 -11.69 -14.47
CA PRO A 336 23.16 -11.96 -14.41
C PRO A 336 23.75 -11.58 -15.76
N GLU A 337 24.92 -10.91 -15.76
CA GLU A 337 25.71 -10.73 -16.98
C GLU A 337 25.89 -12.10 -17.60
N THR A 338 25.14 -12.38 -18.65
CA THR A 338 25.27 -13.61 -19.41
C THR A 338 26.65 -13.53 -20.04
N THR A 339 27.63 -14.17 -19.38
CA THR A 339 28.88 -14.49 -20.04
C THR A 339 28.46 -15.05 -21.39
N MET A 340 28.81 -14.38 -22.47
CA MET A 340 28.54 -14.84 -23.82
C MET A 340 29.15 -16.23 -23.95
N VAL A 341 28.35 -17.26 -23.69
CA VAL A 341 28.65 -18.62 -24.11
C VAL A 341 28.49 -18.56 -25.62
N THR A 342 29.62 -18.32 -26.29
CA THR A 342 29.69 -18.29 -27.74
C THR A 342 29.10 -19.60 -28.29
N GLU A 343 28.35 -19.50 -29.40
CA GLU A 343 27.72 -20.64 -30.10
C GLU A 343 28.66 -21.84 -30.33
N ALA A 344 29.96 -21.62 -30.24
CA ALA A 344 31.00 -22.68 -30.29
C ALA A 344 30.93 -23.70 -29.15
N GLN A 345 30.32 -23.40 -27.98
CA GLN A 345 30.23 -24.35 -26.85
C GLN A 345 28.94 -25.18 -26.85
N ARG A 346 27.95 -24.86 -27.71
CA ARG A 346 26.71 -25.66 -27.90
C ARG A 346 26.88 -26.82 -28.88
N ALA A 347 27.99 -26.91 -29.60
CA ALA A 347 28.24 -27.96 -30.59
C ALA A 347 28.98 -29.17 -30.04
N THR A 348 29.22 -29.27 -28.72
CA THR A 348 30.04 -30.31 -28.13
C THR A 348 29.34 -31.04 -26.96
N VAL A 349 27.99 -31.12 -26.94
CA VAL A 349 27.25 -32.04 -26.06
C VAL A 349 26.27 -32.84 -26.87
#